data_58f3594620e7fec4cf2ce2fb7415149f
#
_entry.id   58f3594620e7fec4cf2ce2fb7415149f
#
_cell.length_a   1.000
_cell.length_b   1.000
_cell.length_c   1.000
_cell.angle_alpha   90.00
_cell.angle_beta   90.00
_cell.angle_gamma   90.00
#
_symmetry.space_group_name_H-M   'P 1'
#
loop_
_entity.id
_entity.type
_entity.pdbx_description
1 polymer ?
#
loop_
_entity_poly.entity_id
_entity_poly.type
_entity_poly.pdbx_seq_one_letter_code
_entity_poly.pdbx_strand_id
1 'polypeptide(L)'
;MNRILFESCEVSNGRAVFGGARAEHVLNVLHGEVGQTLRTGVVDGLAGTSVIEAIEPLPADPATGLAQGRITVECRHDEPSPAPWADLILAPPRPRAMKRLLPQIAQMGVGRIVLVGAEKVEKAFWGAQLLKESVYRPLLLDGLMQAGVTAMPTIRQERSLRRYVEQGRMDEDFPDAACRVVAHPGAAAASAPSHGTGRVLVAIGPEGGWTDGEVALLESHGFSRLSLGPRILRTDTAVVALLARLMPIL
;
A
#
# COMPACT_ATOMS: atom_id res chain seq x y z
N MET A 1 0.22 -3.54 -14.98
CA MET A 1 1.45 -2.87 -14.46
C MET A 1 1.69 -1.63 -15.30
N ASN A 2 1.71 -0.45 -14.66
CA ASN A 2 1.86 0.84 -15.37
C ASN A 2 3.30 1.40 -15.29
N ARG A 3 4.09 0.92 -14.32
CA ARG A 3 5.49 1.29 -14.11
C ARG A 3 6.25 0.07 -13.59
N ILE A 4 7.44 -0.19 -14.10
CA ILE A 4 8.32 -1.24 -13.58
C ILE A 4 9.20 -0.61 -12.49
N LEU A 5 9.20 -1.19 -11.32
CA LEU A 5 10.02 -0.73 -10.20
C LEU A 5 11.23 -1.64 -10.00
N PHE A 6 12.34 -1.00 -9.71
CA PHE A 6 13.60 -1.65 -9.35
C PHE A 6 13.91 -1.40 -7.87
N GLU A 7 14.52 -2.35 -7.21
CA GLU A 7 15.21 -2.08 -5.95
C GLU A 7 16.48 -1.24 -6.24
N SER A 8 16.91 -0.45 -5.28
CA SER A 8 18.12 0.40 -5.48
C SER A 8 19.36 -0.40 -5.85
N CYS A 9 19.50 -1.64 -5.36
CA CYS A 9 20.58 -2.55 -5.68
C CYS A 9 20.51 -3.15 -7.11
N GLU A 10 19.38 -3.07 -7.79
CA GLU A 10 19.21 -3.54 -9.17
C GLU A 10 19.68 -2.53 -10.20
N VAL A 11 19.87 -1.26 -9.82
CA VAL A 11 20.32 -0.20 -10.72
C VAL A 11 21.80 0.11 -10.46
N SER A 12 22.64 -0.08 -11.45
CA SER A 12 24.07 0.21 -11.39
C SER A 12 24.52 0.96 -12.65
N ASN A 13 25.26 2.06 -12.46
CA ASN A 13 25.75 2.89 -13.56
C ASN A 13 24.66 3.29 -14.58
N GLY A 14 23.46 3.62 -14.11
CA GLY A 14 22.34 3.99 -14.97
C GLY A 14 21.71 2.83 -15.74
N ARG A 15 21.99 1.57 -15.38
CA ARG A 15 21.44 0.37 -16.03
C ARG A 15 20.82 -0.57 -15.02
N ALA A 16 19.80 -1.31 -15.46
CA ALA A 16 19.20 -2.41 -14.72
C ALA A 16 19.01 -3.63 -15.61
N VAL A 17 19.09 -4.81 -14.97
CA VAL A 17 18.80 -6.10 -15.63
C VAL A 17 17.73 -6.81 -14.82
N PHE A 18 16.66 -7.22 -15.46
CA PHE A 18 15.55 -7.87 -14.79
C PHE A 18 14.99 -9.04 -15.60
N GLY A 19 14.33 -9.97 -14.88
CA GLY A 19 13.68 -11.16 -15.41
C GLY A 19 12.36 -11.44 -14.67
N GLY A 20 11.88 -12.69 -14.76
CA GLY A 20 10.67 -13.17 -14.09
C GLY A 20 9.42 -12.40 -14.50
N ALA A 21 8.48 -12.24 -13.57
CA ALA A 21 7.17 -11.64 -13.85
C ALA A 21 7.23 -10.23 -14.49
N ARG A 22 8.25 -9.44 -14.18
CA ARG A 22 8.44 -8.10 -14.82
C ARG A 22 8.80 -8.24 -16.29
N ALA A 23 9.74 -9.13 -16.63
CA ALA A 23 10.12 -9.40 -18.01
C ALA A 23 9.00 -10.08 -18.79
N GLU A 24 8.30 -11.04 -18.19
CA GLU A 24 7.12 -11.69 -18.78
C GLU A 24 6.05 -10.66 -19.14
N HIS A 25 5.79 -9.69 -18.26
CA HIS A 25 4.85 -8.60 -18.57
C HIS A 25 5.30 -7.76 -19.77
N VAL A 26 6.60 -7.40 -19.83
CA VAL A 26 7.14 -6.64 -20.97
C VAL A 26 7.03 -7.44 -22.26
N LEU A 27 7.39 -8.70 -22.25
CA LEU A 27 7.41 -9.53 -23.45
C LEU A 27 6.01 -9.90 -23.95
N ASN A 28 5.13 -10.32 -23.04
CA ASN A 28 3.83 -10.90 -23.42
C ASN A 28 2.67 -9.90 -23.43
N VAL A 29 2.77 -8.79 -22.69
CA VAL A 29 1.69 -7.80 -22.58
C VAL A 29 2.04 -6.50 -23.31
N LEU A 30 3.27 -6.01 -23.13
CA LEU A 30 3.72 -4.78 -23.78
C LEU A 30 4.35 -5.03 -25.15
N HIS A 31 4.62 -6.28 -25.48
CA HIS A 31 5.33 -6.70 -26.72
C HIS A 31 6.63 -5.90 -26.93
N GLY A 32 7.44 -5.88 -25.83
CA GLY A 32 8.63 -5.02 -25.75
C GLY A 32 9.70 -5.38 -26.78
N GLU A 33 10.27 -4.36 -27.38
CA GLU A 33 11.34 -4.45 -28.37
C GLU A 33 12.54 -3.60 -27.95
N VAL A 34 13.75 -3.93 -28.47
CA VAL A 34 14.95 -3.11 -28.26
C VAL A 34 14.71 -1.70 -28.79
N GLY A 35 15.09 -0.69 -28.02
CA GLY A 35 14.84 0.72 -28.29
C GLY A 35 13.51 1.25 -27.74
N GLN A 36 12.60 0.39 -27.29
CA GLN A 36 11.35 0.82 -26.68
C GLN A 36 11.59 1.45 -25.32
N THR A 37 10.83 2.52 -25.03
CA THR A 37 10.85 3.22 -23.74
C THR A 37 9.78 2.63 -22.82
N LEU A 38 10.18 2.27 -21.60
CA LEU A 38 9.32 1.80 -20.52
C LEU A 38 9.22 2.85 -19.42
N ARG A 39 8.08 2.93 -18.74
CA ARG A 39 7.96 3.70 -17.50
C ARG A 39 8.57 2.89 -16.35
N THR A 40 9.59 3.45 -15.70
CA THR A 40 10.34 2.77 -14.65
C THR A 40 10.56 3.68 -13.45
N GLY A 41 11.09 3.14 -12.36
CA GLY A 41 11.44 3.90 -11.16
C GLY A 41 12.18 3.04 -10.16
N VAL A 42 12.73 3.68 -9.14
CA VAL A 42 13.40 3.01 -8.02
C VAL A 42 12.47 3.05 -6.80
N VAL A 43 12.32 1.93 -6.11
CA VAL A 43 11.55 1.87 -4.86
C VAL A 43 12.13 2.87 -3.86
N ASP A 44 11.27 3.69 -3.25
CA ASP A 44 11.63 4.81 -2.35
C ASP A 44 12.56 5.87 -2.99
N GLY A 45 12.65 5.86 -4.31
CA GLY A 45 13.47 6.78 -5.09
C GLY A 45 12.69 7.51 -6.17
N LEU A 46 13.44 7.99 -7.17
CA LEU A 46 12.87 8.72 -8.29
C LEU A 46 12.16 7.78 -9.28
N ALA A 47 11.17 8.33 -9.94
CA ALA A 47 10.50 7.77 -11.09
C ALA A 47 11.15 8.26 -12.39
N GLY A 48 10.74 7.71 -13.52
CA GLY A 48 11.23 8.14 -14.85
C GLY A 48 10.97 7.09 -15.90
N THR A 49 11.92 6.96 -16.82
CA THR A 49 11.84 6.03 -17.95
C THR A 49 13.12 5.20 -18.08
N SER A 50 13.01 4.11 -18.81
CA SER A 50 14.17 3.32 -19.23
C SER A 50 14.02 2.85 -20.67
N VAL A 51 15.10 2.79 -21.41
CA VAL A 51 15.13 2.28 -22.79
C VAL A 51 15.63 0.84 -22.78
N ILE A 52 14.95 -0.06 -23.48
CA ILE A 52 15.38 -1.46 -23.63
C ILE A 52 16.62 -1.49 -24.52
N GLU A 53 17.78 -1.89 -23.96
CA GLU A 53 19.03 -2.05 -24.69
C GLU A 53 19.19 -3.45 -25.30
N ALA A 54 18.76 -4.48 -24.54
CA ALA A 54 18.85 -5.87 -24.96
C ALA A 54 17.74 -6.74 -24.37
N ILE A 55 17.36 -7.74 -25.13
CA ILE A 55 16.45 -8.81 -24.70
C ILE A 55 17.17 -10.14 -24.96
N GLU A 56 17.48 -10.85 -23.89
CA GLU A 56 18.01 -12.22 -23.97
C GLU A 56 16.85 -13.19 -23.75
N PRO A 57 16.39 -13.89 -24.81
CA PRO A 57 15.29 -14.82 -24.68
C PRO A 57 15.71 -16.06 -23.86
N LEU A 58 14.80 -16.52 -23.02
CA LEU A 58 14.90 -17.77 -22.27
C LEU A 58 13.84 -18.75 -22.81
N PRO A 59 13.98 -20.07 -22.55
CA PRO A 59 12.92 -21.03 -22.87
C PRO A 59 11.57 -20.56 -22.29
N ALA A 60 10.51 -20.68 -23.07
CA ALA A 60 9.16 -20.34 -22.62
C ALA A 60 8.78 -21.18 -21.39
N ASP A 61 7.94 -20.61 -20.54
CA ASP A 61 7.41 -21.31 -19.37
C ASP A 61 6.63 -22.56 -19.84
N PRO A 62 7.04 -23.76 -19.43
CA PRO A 62 6.40 -25.00 -19.90
C PRO A 62 4.95 -25.16 -19.41
N ALA A 63 4.56 -24.47 -18.32
CA ALA A 63 3.22 -24.54 -17.78
C ALA A 63 2.24 -23.55 -18.43
N THR A 64 2.71 -22.39 -18.85
CA THR A 64 1.87 -21.30 -19.38
C THR A 64 2.10 -21.01 -20.86
N GLY A 65 3.22 -21.46 -21.41
CA GLY A 65 3.67 -21.13 -22.78
C GLY A 65 4.11 -19.68 -22.96
N LEU A 66 4.18 -18.87 -21.88
CA LEU A 66 4.57 -17.48 -21.95
C LEU A 66 6.07 -17.31 -22.25
N ALA A 67 6.40 -16.32 -23.09
CA ALA A 67 7.76 -15.96 -23.36
C ALA A 67 8.47 -15.47 -22.09
N GLN A 68 9.65 -16.00 -21.84
CA GLN A 68 10.53 -15.58 -20.76
C GLN A 68 11.80 -14.95 -21.31
N GLY A 69 12.45 -14.13 -20.53
CA GLY A 69 13.68 -13.48 -20.93
C GLY A 69 14.34 -12.70 -19.81
N ARG A 70 15.56 -12.24 -20.10
CA ARG A 70 16.26 -11.25 -19.30
C ARG A 70 16.33 -9.96 -20.13
N ILE A 71 15.93 -8.85 -19.53
CA ILE A 71 15.85 -7.56 -20.20
C ILE A 71 16.87 -6.62 -19.56
N THR A 72 17.73 -6.03 -20.38
CA THR A 72 18.65 -4.97 -19.97
C THR A 72 18.09 -3.63 -20.42
N VAL A 73 18.09 -2.66 -19.52
CA VAL A 73 17.59 -1.31 -19.79
C VAL A 73 18.61 -0.25 -19.35
N GLU A 74 18.67 0.85 -20.11
CA GLU A 74 19.29 2.09 -19.68
C GLU A 74 18.24 2.94 -18.96
N CYS A 75 18.54 3.34 -17.70
CA CYS A 75 17.62 4.02 -16.80
C CYS A 75 17.86 5.52 -16.75
N ARG A 76 16.77 6.29 -16.80
CA ARG A 76 16.76 7.72 -16.51
C ARG A 76 15.65 7.98 -15.48
N HIS A 77 16.01 8.15 -14.22
CA HIS A 77 15.11 8.41 -13.11
C HIS A 77 15.39 9.79 -12.53
N ASP A 78 14.60 10.77 -12.92
CA ASP A 78 14.77 12.19 -12.59
C ASP A 78 13.43 12.86 -12.14
N GLU A 79 12.33 12.10 -12.09
CA GLU A 79 11.02 12.58 -11.70
C GLU A 79 10.71 12.25 -10.23
N PRO A 80 10.33 13.22 -9.39
CA PRO A 80 9.84 12.91 -8.04
C PRO A 80 8.53 12.14 -8.10
N SER A 81 8.39 11.14 -7.22
CA SER A 81 7.13 10.43 -7.05
C SER A 81 6.21 11.18 -6.10
N PRO A 82 4.88 11.15 -6.31
CA PRO A 82 3.93 11.72 -5.35
C PRO A 82 4.15 11.16 -3.95
N ALA A 83 4.18 12.06 -2.95
CA ALA A 83 4.30 11.66 -1.57
C ALA A 83 3.02 10.96 -1.07
N PRO A 84 3.13 9.98 -0.16
CA PRO A 84 1.97 9.43 0.51
C PRO A 84 1.19 10.51 1.27
N TRP A 85 -0.14 10.46 1.21
CA TRP A 85 -1.03 11.43 1.82
C TRP A 85 -1.83 10.89 3.01
N ALA A 86 -1.86 9.56 3.19
CA ALA A 86 -2.60 8.89 4.25
C ALA A 86 -1.76 7.88 5.01
N ASP A 87 -2.20 7.58 6.22
CA ASP A 87 -1.67 6.53 7.09
C ASP A 87 -2.81 5.70 7.69
N LEU A 88 -2.54 4.46 8.06
CA LEU A 88 -3.55 3.55 8.60
C LEU A 88 -3.16 2.98 9.96
N ILE A 89 -4.11 3.00 10.90
CA ILE A 89 -4.19 2.06 12.01
C ILE A 89 -5.23 1.01 11.59
N LEU A 90 -4.78 -0.22 11.35
CA LEU A 90 -5.62 -1.27 10.80
C LEU A 90 -5.65 -2.47 11.73
N ALA A 91 -6.84 -2.80 12.24
CA ALA A 91 -7.04 -4.09 12.86
C ALA A 91 -7.02 -5.18 11.75
N PRO A 92 -6.10 -6.16 11.81
CA PRO A 92 -5.91 -7.08 10.70
C PRO A 92 -7.20 -7.81 10.33
N PRO A 93 -7.68 -7.70 9.08
CA PRO A 93 -8.77 -8.51 8.60
C PRO A 93 -8.30 -9.95 8.31
N ARG A 94 -9.23 -10.83 7.96
CA ARG A 94 -8.90 -12.19 7.55
C ARG A 94 -7.80 -12.22 6.48
N PRO A 95 -6.89 -13.22 6.52
CA PRO A 95 -5.72 -13.26 5.63
C PRO A 95 -6.05 -13.10 4.14
N ARG A 96 -7.16 -13.70 3.66
CA ARG A 96 -7.60 -13.55 2.26
C ARG A 96 -8.02 -12.11 1.91
N ALA A 97 -8.65 -11.39 2.85
CA ALA A 97 -9.02 -10.00 2.67
C ALA A 97 -7.77 -9.11 2.71
N MET A 98 -6.87 -9.36 3.66
CA MET A 98 -5.60 -8.64 3.78
C MET A 98 -4.74 -8.78 2.52
N LYS A 99 -4.67 -9.99 1.93
CA LYS A 99 -3.92 -10.22 0.67
C LYS A 99 -4.42 -9.36 -0.49
N ARG A 100 -5.76 -9.16 -0.59
CA ARG A 100 -6.35 -8.29 -1.63
C ARG A 100 -6.18 -6.82 -1.30
N LEU A 101 -6.20 -6.47 -0.01
CA LEU A 101 -6.17 -5.10 0.47
C LEU A 101 -4.79 -4.45 0.34
N LEU A 102 -3.72 -5.18 0.57
CA LEU A 102 -2.36 -4.62 0.54
C LEU A 102 -2.00 -3.91 -0.78
N PRO A 103 -2.23 -4.51 -1.97
CA PRO A 103 -1.99 -3.78 -3.22
C PRO A 103 -2.87 -2.53 -3.35
N GLN A 104 -4.12 -2.58 -2.90
CA GLN A 104 -5.04 -1.45 -2.96
C GLN A 104 -4.60 -0.30 -2.05
N ILE A 105 -4.13 -0.59 -0.85
CA ILE A 105 -3.58 0.41 0.08
C ILE A 105 -2.38 1.13 -0.55
N ALA A 106 -1.47 0.39 -1.17
CA ALA A 106 -0.33 0.97 -1.86
C ALA A 106 -0.76 1.87 -3.03
N GLN A 107 -1.74 1.42 -3.82
CA GLN A 107 -2.31 2.22 -4.92
C GLN A 107 -2.95 3.52 -4.45
N MET A 108 -3.55 3.53 -3.26
CA MET A 108 -4.26 4.68 -2.71
C MET A 108 -3.34 5.71 -2.03
N GLY A 109 -2.03 5.51 -2.05
CA GLY A 109 -1.07 6.47 -1.52
C GLY A 109 -0.94 6.48 0.00
N VAL A 110 -1.16 5.34 0.64
CA VAL A 110 -0.88 5.13 2.06
C VAL A 110 0.62 4.96 2.27
N GLY A 111 1.19 5.65 3.28
CA GLY A 111 2.63 5.57 3.55
C GLY A 111 2.99 4.70 4.75
N ARG A 112 2.21 4.76 5.82
CA ARG A 112 2.48 3.99 7.04
C ARG A 112 1.24 3.19 7.44
N ILE A 113 1.45 1.94 7.82
CA ILE A 113 0.41 1.02 8.26
C ILE A 113 0.83 0.44 9.59
N VAL A 114 0.05 0.69 10.65
CA VAL A 114 0.23 0.00 11.92
C VAL A 114 -0.90 -1.00 12.08
N LEU A 115 -0.53 -2.28 12.05
CA LEU A 115 -1.45 -3.38 12.32
C LEU A 115 -1.64 -3.50 13.83
N VAL A 116 -2.87 -3.32 14.33
CA VAL A 116 -3.13 -3.30 15.78
C VAL A 116 -4.01 -4.46 16.23
N GLY A 117 -3.69 -5.01 17.40
CA GLY A 117 -4.56 -5.98 18.09
C GLY A 117 -5.76 -5.26 18.68
N ALA A 118 -6.96 -5.59 18.18
CA ALA A 118 -8.24 -5.15 18.69
C ALA A 118 -8.99 -6.32 19.36
N GLU A 119 -9.99 -6.02 20.20
CA GLU A 119 -10.71 -7.03 20.96
C GLU A 119 -11.38 -8.10 20.08
N LYS A 120 -11.88 -7.69 18.91
CA LYS A 120 -12.58 -8.59 17.97
C LYS A 120 -11.67 -9.15 16.86
N VAL A 121 -10.35 -8.99 16.96
CA VAL A 121 -9.39 -9.63 16.04
C VAL A 121 -9.16 -11.07 16.46
N GLU A 122 -9.30 -12.00 15.53
CA GLU A 122 -8.98 -13.41 15.77
C GLU A 122 -7.48 -13.59 16.02
N LYS A 123 -7.12 -14.19 17.17
CA LYS A 123 -5.70 -14.39 17.58
C LYS A 123 -4.88 -15.12 16.51
N ALA A 124 -5.50 -16.04 15.76
CA ALA A 124 -4.84 -16.79 14.70
C ALA A 124 -4.29 -15.92 13.55
N PHE A 125 -4.85 -14.74 13.31
CA PHE A 125 -4.40 -13.85 12.23
C PHE A 125 -2.98 -13.33 12.48
N TRP A 126 -2.58 -13.19 13.73
CA TRP A 126 -1.23 -12.76 14.11
C TRP A 126 -0.13 -13.77 13.80
N GLY A 127 -0.47 -15.05 13.58
CA GLY A 127 0.44 -16.10 13.13
C GLY A 127 0.47 -16.26 11.60
N ALA A 128 -0.33 -15.48 10.87
CA ALA A 128 -0.43 -15.63 9.43
C ALA A 128 0.89 -15.31 8.71
N GLN A 129 1.27 -16.15 7.76
CA GLN A 129 2.45 -15.95 6.92
C GLN A 129 2.43 -14.58 6.20
N LEU A 130 1.24 -14.08 5.91
CA LEU A 130 1.01 -12.79 5.25
C LEU A 130 1.60 -11.59 6.02
N LEU A 131 1.81 -11.72 7.33
CA LEU A 131 2.43 -10.67 8.16
C LEU A 131 3.96 -10.66 8.09
N LYS A 132 4.58 -11.62 7.38
CA LYS A 132 6.01 -11.61 7.10
C LYS A 132 6.33 -10.68 5.93
N GLU A 133 7.39 -9.91 6.07
CA GLU A 133 7.80 -8.94 5.05
C GLU A 133 8.01 -9.60 3.68
N SER A 134 8.65 -10.74 3.64
CA SER A 134 8.86 -11.51 2.41
C SER A 134 7.56 -11.88 1.66
N VAL A 135 6.40 -11.83 2.34
CA VAL A 135 5.08 -12.15 1.77
C VAL A 135 4.29 -10.88 1.46
N TYR A 136 4.28 -9.88 2.34
CA TYR A 136 3.49 -8.68 2.10
C TYR A 136 4.18 -7.67 1.17
N ARG A 137 5.52 -7.55 1.20
CA ARG A 137 6.26 -6.59 0.38
C ARG A 137 6.01 -6.76 -1.13
N PRO A 138 6.01 -7.96 -1.71
CA PRO A 138 5.63 -8.15 -3.12
C PRO A 138 4.22 -7.66 -3.46
N LEU A 139 3.26 -7.79 -2.54
CA LEU A 139 1.89 -7.32 -2.74
C LEU A 139 1.81 -5.79 -2.75
N LEU A 140 2.56 -5.12 -1.86
CA LEU A 140 2.67 -3.66 -1.88
C LEU A 140 3.34 -3.18 -3.17
N LEU A 141 4.43 -3.84 -3.57
CA LEU A 141 5.15 -3.52 -4.81
C LEU A 141 4.25 -3.63 -6.04
N ASP A 142 3.41 -4.67 -6.12
CA ASP A 142 2.42 -4.82 -7.20
C ASP A 142 1.45 -3.62 -7.24
N GLY A 143 0.99 -3.18 -6.08
CA GLY A 143 0.16 -1.99 -5.96
C GLY A 143 0.86 -0.71 -6.44
N LEU A 144 2.10 -0.49 -6.04
CA LEU A 144 2.91 0.66 -6.48
C LEU A 144 3.14 0.66 -7.99
N MET A 145 3.51 -0.49 -8.55
CA MET A 145 3.70 -0.65 -10.00
C MET A 145 2.43 -0.36 -10.78
N GLN A 146 1.28 -0.71 -10.24
CA GLN A 146 -0.03 -0.43 -10.85
C GLN A 146 -0.38 1.07 -10.76
N ALA A 147 -0.14 1.72 -9.61
CA ALA A 147 -0.37 3.14 -9.43
C ALA A 147 0.65 4.04 -10.14
N GLY A 148 1.83 3.49 -10.44
CA GLY A 148 2.92 4.24 -11.07
C GLY A 148 3.69 5.13 -10.10
N VAL A 149 3.71 4.80 -8.80
CA VAL A 149 4.41 5.53 -7.74
C VAL A 149 5.53 4.68 -7.14
N THR A 150 6.47 5.30 -6.41
CA THR A 150 7.67 4.62 -5.91
C THR A 150 7.74 4.49 -4.40
N ALA A 151 6.95 5.29 -3.64
CA ALA A 151 7.03 5.31 -2.19
C ALA A 151 6.43 4.04 -1.56
N MET A 152 7.27 3.19 -0.96
CA MET A 152 6.86 1.92 -0.37
C MET A 152 6.20 2.12 1.00
N PRO A 153 4.96 1.64 1.20
CA PRO A 153 4.34 1.68 2.52
C PRO A 153 5.13 0.86 3.55
N THR A 154 5.31 1.43 4.73
CA THR A 154 5.88 0.68 5.87
C THR A 154 4.79 -0.03 6.65
N ILE A 155 5.07 -1.24 7.15
CA ILE A 155 4.15 -1.99 8.02
C ILE A 155 4.80 -2.25 9.37
N ARG A 156 4.12 -1.82 10.44
CA ARG A 156 4.46 -2.11 11.83
C ARG A 156 3.36 -2.93 12.48
N GLN A 157 3.70 -3.75 13.47
CA GLN A 157 2.77 -4.60 14.19
C GLN A 157 2.74 -4.25 15.67
N GLU A 158 1.53 -3.99 16.21
CA GLU A 158 1.27 -3.70 17.61
C GLU A 158 0.19 -4.62 18.14
N ARG A 159 0.52 -5.45 19.11
CA ARG A 159 -0.37 -6.50 19.62
C ARG A 159 -1.55 -5.99 20.43
N SER A 160 -1.59 -4.69 20.78
CA SER A 160 -2.66 -4.09 21.57
C SER A 160 -2.85 -2.62 21.18
N LEU A 161 -4.03 -2.29 20.65
CA LEU A 161 -4.42 -0.92 20.36
C LEU A 161 -4.32 -0.05 21.64
N ARG A 162 -4.85 -0.54 22.75
CA ARG A 162 -4.84 0.21 24.02
C ARG A 162 -3.43 0.59 24.44
N ARG A 163 -2.51 -0.37 24.52
CA ARG A 163 -1.12 -0.10 24.92
C ARG A 163 -0.41 0.83 23.91
N TYR A 164 -0.67 0.65 22.65
CA TYR A 164 -0.08 1.45 21.59
C TYR A 164 -0.45 2.93 21.72
N VAL A 165 -1.73 3.21 22.02
CA VAL A 165 -2.25 4.55 22.20
C VAL A 165 -1.82 5.14 23.56
N GLU A 166 -2.07 4.41 24.67
CA GLU A 166 -1.80 4.90 26.03
C GLU A 166 -0.31 5.14 26.31
N GLN A 167 0.60 4.45 25.62
CA GLN A 167 2.05 4.65 25.73
C GLN A 167 2.58 5.78 24.82
N GLY A 168 1.73 6.51 24.11
CA GLY A 168 2.11 7.62 23.23
C GLY A 168 2.78 7.20 21.91
N ARG A 169 2.98 5.89 21.66
CA ARG A 169 3.67 5.42 20.45
C ARG A 169 2.93 5.74 19.15
N MET A 170 1.62 5.90 19.22
CA MET A 170 0.81 6.35 18.09
C MET A 170 1.22 7.76 17.64
N ASP A 171 1.42 8.67 18.57
CA ASP A 171 1.81 10.05 18.25
C ASP A 171 3.27 10.13 17.76
N GLU A 172 4.13 9.24 18.26
CA GLU A 172 5.50 9.08 17.75
C GLU A 172 5.53 8.56 16.32
N ASP A 173 4.68 7.59 16.00
CA ASP A 173 4.60 7.01 14.64
C ASP A 173 3.93 7.94 13.63
N PHE A 174 3.02 8.82 14.07
CA PHE A 174 2.23 9.71 13.22
C PHE A 174 2.29 11.18 13.65
N PRO A 175 3.49 11.79 13.74
CA PRO A 175 3.64 13.16 14.23
C PRO A 175 3.07 14.21 13.27
N ASP A 176 2.91 13.87 12.00
CA ASP A 176 2.42 14.71 10.91
C ASP A 176 0.94 14.48 10.56
N ALA A 177 0.20 13.75 11.40
CA ALA A 177 -1.23 13.49 11.20
C ALA A 177 -2.04 14.77 11.50
N ALA A 178 -2.40 15.50 10.43
CA ALA A 178 -3.21 16.71 10.52
C ALA A 178 -4.70 16.44 10.78
N CYS A 179 -5.15 15.23 10.46
CA CYS A 179 -6.52 14.79 10.65
C CYS A 179 -6.53 13.32 11.08
N ARG A 180 -7.35 13.00 12.09
CA ARG A 180 -7.52 11.64 12.63
C ARG A 180 -8.96 11.21 12.52
N VAL A 181 -9.20 10.07 11.85
CA VAL A 181 -10.54 9.56 11.56
C VAL A 181 -10.66 8.11 11.99
N VAL A 182 -11.71 7.78 12.74
CA VAL A 182 -12.07 6.39 13.04
C VAL A 182 -13.30 5.95 12.24
N ALA A 183 -13.16 4.88 11.49
CA ALA A 183 -14.25 4.27 10.74
C ALA A 183 -15.29 3.66 11.70
N HIS A 184 -16.53 4.17 11.67
CA HIS A 184 -17.61 3.67 12.52
C HIS A 184 -18.96 3.70 11.78
N PRO A 185 -19.66 2.57 11.62
CA PRO A 185 -20.90 2.50 10.83
C PRO A 185 -22.08 3.28 11.40
N GLY A 186 -22.11 3.57 12.70
CA GLY A 186 -23.21 4.28 13.37
C GLY A 186 -23.02 5.79 13.49
N ALA A 187 -21.93 6.36 12.98
CA ALA A 187 -21.73 7.82 13.03
C ALA A 187 -22.70 8.53 12.09
N ALA A 188 -23.12 9.75 12.46
CA ALA A 188 -23.77 10.64 11.52
C ALA A 188 -22.86 10.81 10.29
N ALA A 189 -23.46 10.92 9.10
CA ALA A 189 -22.72 11.16 7.86
C ALA A 189 -22.07 12.55 7.94
N ALA A 190 -20.96 12.64 8.66
CA ALA A 190 -20.16 13.85 8.75
C ALA A 190 -19.53 14.14 7.38
N SER A 191 -19.39 15.41 7.05
CA SER A 191 -18.55 15.82 5.93
C SER A 191 -17.15 15.27 6.15
N ALA A 192 -16.50 14.81 5.10
CA ALA A 192 -15.08 14.42 5.21
C ALA A 192 -14.30 15.62 5.77
N PRO A 193 -13.52 15.44 6.84
CA PRO A 193 -12.78 16.55 7.40
C PRO A 193 -11.75 17.04 6.40
N SER A 194 -11.60 18.37 6.30
CA SER A 194 -10.52 18.97 5.53
C SER A 194 -9.20 18.77 6.28
N HIS A 195 -8.18 18.28 5.61
CA HIS A 195 -6.86 18.05 6.22
C HIS A 195 -5.74 18.93 5.63
N GLY A 196 -6.08 19.87 4.72
CA GLY A 196 -5.10 20.76 4.11
C GLY A 196 -3.97 20.00 3.42
N THR A 197 -2.72 20.36 3.71
CA THR A 197 -1.51 19.70 3.18
C THR A 197 -0.97 18.59 4.09
N GLY A 198 -1.57 18.38 5.26
CA GLY A 198 -1.13 17.35 6.21
C GLY A 198 -1.66 15.96 5.86
N ARG A 199 -1.08 14.94 6.49
CA ARG A 199 -1.49 13.55 6.30
C ARG A 199 -2.76 13.22 7.09
N VAL A 200 -3.56 12.30 6.55
CA VAL A 200 -4.75 11.76 7.23
C VAL A 200 -4.41 10.42 7.87
N LEU A 201 -4.70 10.29 9.16
CA LEU A 201 -4.61 9.02 9.88
C LEU A 201 -5.99 8.38 10.00
N VAL A 202 -6.17 7.21 9.43
CA VAL A 202 -7.47 6.49 9.42
C VAL A 202 -7.36 5.22 10.26
N ALA A 203 -8.21 5.11 11.30
CA ALA A 203 -8.33 3.90 12.11
C ALA A 203 -9.49 3.02 11.61
N ILE A 204 -9.20 1.77 11.24
CA ILE A 204 -10.16 0.83 10.67
C ILE A 204 -10.16 -0.47 11.46
N GLY A 205 -11.35 -0.86 11.96
CA GLY A 205 -11.56 -2.05 12.77
C GLY A 205 -11.56 -3.36 11.98
N PRO A 206 -11.57 -4.50 12.69
CA PRO A 206 -11.75 -5.81 12.08
C PRO A 206 -13.18 -5.99 11.54
N GLU A 207 -13.50 -7.15 10.98
CA GLU A 207 -14.84 -7.45 10.47
C GLU A 207 -15.95 -7.27 11.50
N GLY A 208 -15.64 -7.52 12.78
CA GLY A 208 -16.58 -7.29 13.90
C GLY A 208 -16.67 -5.82 14.34
N GLY A 209 -15.94 -4.90 13.71
CA GLY A 209 -15.81 -3.48 14.08
C GLY A 209 -15.06 -3.27 15.41
N TRP A 210 -14.83 -2.03 15.76
CA TRP A 210 -14.31 -1.63 17.06
C TRP A 210 -15.34 -1.87 18.17
N THR A 211 -14.89 -2.04 19.40
CA THR A 211 -15.76 -1.94 20.59
C THR A 211 -15.97 -0.47 20.94
N ASP A 212 -17.02 -0.18 21.72
CA ASP A 212 -17.29 1.20 22.18
C ASP A 212 -16.10 1.77 23.00
N GLY A 213 -15.44 0.91 23.78
CA GLY A 213 -14.26 1.29 24.54
C GLY A 213 -13.04 1.63 23.64
N GLU A 214 -12.86 0.91 22.55
CA GLU A 214 -11.80 1.22 21.56
C GLU A 214 -12.07 2.51 20.79
N VAL A 215 -13.34 2.74 20.44
CA VAL A 215 -13.76 3.99 19.80
C VAL A 215 -13.56 5.17 20.75
N ALA A 216 -14.01 5.07 22.01
CA ALA A 216 -13.84 6.12 23.02
C ALA A 216 -12.34 6.42 23.28
N LEU A 217 -11.50 5.38 23.29
CA LEU A 217 -10.05 5.55 23.42
C LEU A 217 -9.49 6.35 22.23
N LEU A 218 -9.84 6.01 20.99
CA LEU A 218 -9.39 6.75 19.81
C LEU A 218 -9.91 8.19 19.83
N GLU A 219 -11.18 8.42 20.20
CA GLU A 219 -11.76 9.77 20.30
C GLU A 219 -11.03 10.64 21.34
N SER A 220 -10.64 10.07 22.48
CA SER A 220 -9.86 10.81 23.49
C SER A 220 -8.46 11.22 23.01
N HIS A 221 -8.01 10.64 21.89
CA HIS A 221 -6.75 10.98 21.19
C HIS A 221 -6.99 11.70 19.86
N GLY A 222 -8.12 12.40 19.73
CA GLY A 222 -8.39 13.32 18.64
C GLY A 222 -8.97 12.70 17.37
N PHE A 223 -9.43 11.44 17.41
CA PHE A 223 -10.13 10.85 16.27
C PHE A 223 -11.58 11.31 16.20
N SER A 224 -12.03 11.66 15.02
CA SER A 224 -13.44 11.91 14.70
C SER A 224 -14.05 10.69 14.02
N ARG A 225 -15.29 10.34 14.40
CA ARG A 225 -16.00 9.23 13.72
C ARG A 225 -16.38 9.61 12.30
N LEU A 226 -16.15 8.70 11.37
CA LEU A 226 -16.57 8.83 9.99
C LEU A 226 -17.35 7.58 9.53
N SER A 227 -18.54 7.80 8.99
CA SER A 227 -19.39 6.76 8.40
C SER A 227 -19.46 6.88 6.89
N LEU A 228 -19.53 5.75 6.22
CA LEU A 228 -19.79 5.64 4.77
C LEU A 228 -21.29 5.48 4.46
N GLY A 229 -22.16 5.77 5.43
CA GLY A 229 -23.60 5.63 5.30
C GLY A 229 -24.13 4.36 5.97
N PRO A 230 -25.41 3.98 5.69
CA PRO A 230 -26.13 2.97 6.47
C PRO A 230 -25.72 1.53 6.14
N ARG A 231 -24.93 1.29 5.10
CA ARG A 231 -24.54 -0.05 4.69
C ARG A 231 -23.30 -0.53 5.42
N ILE A 232 -23.35 -1.77 5.93
CA ILE A 232 -22.19 -2.44 6.51
C ILE A 232 -21.31 -2.94 5.35
N LEU A 233 -20.06 -2.46 5.29
CA LEU A 233 -19.08 -2.85 4.29
C LEU A 233 -18.11 -3.88 4.86
N ARG A 234 -17.55 -4.73 4.01
CA ARG A 234 -16.38 -5.53 4.37
C ARG A 234 -15.19 -4.62 4.62
N THR A 235 -14.26 -5.03 5.48
CA THR A 235 -13.09 -4.22 5.84
C THR A 235 -12.28 -3.78 4.61
N ASP A 236 -12.03 -4.68 3.65
CA ASP A 236 -11.31 -4.34 2.42
C ASP A 236 -12.04 -3.27 1.58
N THR A 237 -13.35 -3.37 1.45
CA THR A 237 -14.18 -2.35 0.77
C THR A 237 -14.20 -1.04 1.55
N ALA A 238 -14.34 -1.10 2.88
CA ALA A 238 -14.39 0.09 3.73
C ALA A 238 -13.09 0.90 3.68
N VAL A 239 -11.93 0.24 3.70
CA VAL A 239 -10.62 0.90 3.58
C VAL A 239 -10.54 1.71 2.29
N VAL A 240 -10.80 1.09 1.15
CA VAL A 240 -10.72 1.75 -0.16
C VAL A 240 -11.73 2.91 -0.27
N ALA A 241 -12.97 2.68 0.18
CA ALA A 241 -14.01 3.70 0.13
C ALA A 241 -13.71 4.91 1.03
N LEU A 242 -13.15 4.68 2.24
CA LEU A 242 -12.73 5.75 3.15
C LEU A 242 -11.55 6.53 2.58
N LEU A 243 -10.55 5.85 2.07
CA LEU A 243 -9.40 6.50 1.44
C LEU A 243 -9.85 7.33 0.24
N ALA A 244 -10.72 6.80 -0.64
CA ALA A 244 -11.24 7.55 -1.78
C ALA A 244 -12.05 8.79 -1.36
N ARG A 245 -12.82 8.69 -0.25
CA ARG A 245 -13.58 9.82 0.29
C ARG A 245 -12.72 10.92 0.90
N LEU A 246 -11.55 10.54 1.45
CA LEU A 246 -10.62 11.44 2.13
C LEU A 246 -9.49 11.93 1.23
N MET A 247 -9.34 11.34 0.03
CA MET A 247 -8.26 11.69 -0.90
C MET A 247 -8.35 13.17 -1.29
N PRO A 248 -7.23 13.92 -1.20
CA PRO A 248 -7.20 15.29 -1.65
C PRO A 248 -7.50 15.36 -3.15
N ILE A 249 -8.39 16.26 -3.53
CA ILE A 249 -8.61 16.60 -4.93
C ILE A 249 -7.48 17.57 -5.30
N LEU A 250 -6.58 17.10 -6.16
CA LEU A 250 -5.46 17.90 -6.68
C LEU A 250 -5.94 18.91 -7.70
#